data_660e86bd66adbe0a4777eee409ec6baa
#
_entry.id   660e86bd66adbe0a4777eee409ec6baa
#
_cell.length_a   1.000
_cell.length_b   1.000
_cell.length_c   1.000
_cell.angle_alpha   90.00
_cell.angle_beta   90.00
_cell.angle_gamma   90.00
#
_symmetry.space_group_name_H-M   'P 1'
#
loop_
_entity.id
_entity.type
_entity.pdbx_description
1 polymer ?
#
loop_
_entity_poly.entity_id
_entity_poly.type
_entity_poly.pdbx_seq_one_letter_code
_entity_poly.pdbx_strand_id
1 'polypeptide(L)'
;KRADLFGVSTLSAYFCTQNKQYMQKNLVIVESPAKAKTIERFLGDDFKVMSSFGHIRDLAKKDFGVDPKTFAPVYIIPDDKKKIVSDLRAQAKKCETVWLASDEDREGEAISWHLAEVLKLDPATARRIVFHEITKPAILDAIEHPRTIDLNLVDAQQARRVLDRLVGFRLSPVLWHKVRAGLSAGRVQSVTVRLIVEREREIAAFESESNFRLLARFIVDGADGQTAQLDAELNHRFATVEEAQAFLEHCKNARFTIGSIATKPSKRTPAPPFT
;
A
#
# COMPACT_ATOMS: atom_id res chain seq x y z
N LYS A 1 -70.07 -27.62 35.66
CA LYS A 1 -69.46 -26.31 35.33
C LYS A 1 -68.17 -26.56 34.54
N ARG A 2 -68.20 -26.28 33.27
CA ARG A 2 -67.08 -26.32 32.35
C ARG A 2 -66.18 -25.12 32.65
N ALA A 3 -64.86 -25.33 32.67
CA ALA A 3 -63.87 -24.27 32.61
C ALA A 3 -62.96 -24.53 31.42
N ASP A 4 -62.87 -23.51 30.62
CA ASP A 4 -62.30 -23.50 29.26
C ASP A 4 -60.76 -23.69 29.22
N LEU A 5 -60.35 -24.64 28.39
CA LEU A 5 -58.94 -24.80 27.90
C LEU A 5 -58.75 -24.01 26.64
N PHE A 6 -58.43 -22.73 26.76
CA PHE A 6 -57.92 -21.95 25.67
C PHE A 6 -56.80 -21.01 26.18
N GLY A 7 -55.56 -21.40 26.00
CA GLY A 7 -54.45 -20.55 26.43
C GLY A 7 -53.05 -21.04 26.16
N VAL A 8 -52.82 -22.13 25.38
CA VAL A 8 -51.47 -22.69 25.21
C VAL A 8 -51.01 -22.73 23.76
N SER A 9 -51.87 -22.43 22.77
CA SER A 9 -51.48 -22.53 21.35
C SER A 9 -50.94 -21.26 20.70
N THR A 10 -51.06 -20.09 21.35
CA THR A 10 -50.59 -18.82 20.77
C THR A 10 -49.16 -18.42 21.17
N LEU A 11 -48.60 -18.94 22.23
CA LEU A 11 -47.23 -18.67 22.68
C LEU A 11 -46.17 -19.48 21.88
N SER A 12 -46.54 -20.67 21.38
CA SER A 12 -45.64 -21.51 20.58
C SER A 12 -45.43 -20.97 19.16
N ALA A 13 -46.40 -20.24 18.59
CA ALA A 13 -46.28 -19.63 17.26
C ALA A 13 -45.46 -18.32 17.29
N TYR A 14 -45.43 -17.62 18.44
CA TYR A 14 -44.63 -16.39 18.58
C TYR A 14 -43.14 -16.63 18.77
N PHE A 15 -42.71 -17.76 19.29
CA PHE A 15 -41.30 -18.13 19.45
C PHE A 15 -40.68 -18.74 18.17
N CYS A 16 -41.49 -19.19 17.20
CA CYS A 16 -40.97 -19.77 15.96
C CYS A 16 -40.73 -18.73 14.85
N THR A 17 -41.10 -17.47 15.06
CA THR A 17 -40.93 -16.39 14.04
C THR A 17 -39.74 -15.46 14.34
N GLN A 18 -38.97 -15.66 15.44
CA GLN A 18 -37.81 -14.80 15.74
C GLN A 18 -36.45 -15.40 15.42
N ASN A 19 -36.37 -16.58 14.83
CA ASN A 19 -35.12 -17.12 14.28
C ASN A 19 -35.12 -17.16 12.74
N LYS A 20 -35.56 -16.11 12.08
CA LYS A 20 -34.99 -15.76 10.77
C LYS A 20 -33.60 -15.23 11.09
N GLN A 21 -32.65 -16.14 11.25
CA GLN A 21 -31.23 -15.85 11.04
C GLN A 21 -31.18 -15.13 9.69
N TYR A 22 -30.93 -13.82 9.67
CA TYR A 22 -30.69 -13.07 8.47
C TYR A 22 -29.51 -13.74 7.79
N MET A 23 -29.76 -14.59 6.81
CA MET A 23 -28.71 -15.19 5.99
C MET A 23 -28.12 -14.04 5.18
N GLN A 24 -26.94 -13.62 5.56
CA GLN A 24 -26.22 -12.59 4.80
C GLN A 24 -26.00 -13.12 3.40
N LYS A 25 -26.53 -12.41 2.40
CA LYS A 25 -26.51 -12.85 1.01
C LYS A 25 -25.09 -12.82 0.41
N ASN A 26 -24.25 -11.91 0.90
CA ASN A 26 -22.97 -11.60 0.32
C ASN A 26 -21.83 -11.78 1.33
N LEU A 27 -20.77 -12.44 0.90
CA LEU A 27 -19.49 -12.53 1.62
C LEU A 27 -18.44 -11.71 0.87
N VAL A 28 -17.91 -10.68 1.50
CA VAL A 28 -16.75 -9.92 0.98
C VAL A 28 -15.50 -10.37 1.71
N ILE A 29 -14.45 -10.76 0.98
CA ILE A 29 -13.18 -11.20 1.55
C ILE A 29 -12.10 -10.19 1.18
N VAL A 30 -11.48 -9.61 2.21
CA VAL A 30 -10.37 -8.65 2.11
C VAL A 30 -9.09 -9.27 2.69
N GLU A 31 -7.92 -8.66 2.44
CA GLU A 31 -6.66 -9.20 2.96
C GLU A 31 -6.40 -8.82 4.43
N SER A 32 -6.97 -7.72 4.96
CA SER A 32 -6.65 -7.25 6.31
C SER A 32 -7.89 -7.07 7.20
N PRO A 33 -7.80 -7.37 8.51
CA PRO A 33 -8.92 -7.21 9.44
C PRO A 33 -9.31 -5.74 9.67
N ALA A 34 -8.36 -4.81 9.48
CA ALA A 34 -8.65 -3.38 9.58
C ALA A 34 -9.57 -2.92 8.46
N LYS A 35 -9.28 -3.34 7.21
CA LYS A 35 -10.14 -3.09 6.05
C LYS A 35 -11.53 -3.72 6.24
N ALA A 36 -11.59 -4.95 6.75
CA ALA A 36 -12.86 -5.66 6.97
C ALA A 36 -13.83 -4.85 7.83
N LYS A 37 -13.39 -4.34 8.98
CA LYS A 37 -14.23 -3.54 9.89
C LYS A 37 -14.76 -2.26 9.26
N THR A 38 -13.93 -1.60 8.45
CA THR A 38 -14.32 -0.33 7.81
C THR A 38 -15.32 -0.59 6.68
N ILE A 39 -15.07 -1.58 5.84
CA ILE A 39 -15.91 -1.92 4.69
C ILE A 39 -17.27 -2.46 5.15
N GLU A 40 -17.31 -3.30 6.18
CA GLU A 40 -18.56 -3.84 6.73
C GLU A 40 -19.53 -2.73 7.16
N ARG A 41 -19.03 -1.62 7.73
CA ARG A 41 -19.85 -0.45 8.09
C ARG A 41 -20.45 0.28 6.89
N PHE A 42 -19.83 0.18 5.74
CA PHE A 42 -20.30 0.86 4.53
C PHE A 42 -21.35 0.05 3.77
N LEU A 43 -21.27 -1.27 3.83
CA LEU A 43 -22.09 -2.19 3.02
C LEU A 43 -23.43 -2.57 3.66
N GLY A 44 -23.58 -2.47 4.99
CA GLY A 44 -24.82 -2.82 5.69
C GLY A 44 -25.04 -4.33 5.90
N ASP A 45 -26.25 -4.69 6.38
CA ASP A 45 -26.54 -6.00 6.95
C ASP A 45 -26.59 -7.17 5.98
N ASP A 46 -26.77 -6.91 4.68
CA ASP A 46 -26.76 -7.94 3.64
C ASP A 46 -25.37 -8.50 3.32
N PHE A 47 -24.32 -7.85 3.84
CA PHE A 47 -22.94 -8.19 3.58
C PHE A 47 -22.21 -8.63 4.84
N LYS A 48 -21.54 -9.77 4.77
CA LYS A 48 -20.52 -10.17 5.73
C LYS A 48 -19.15 -9.88 5.18
N VAL A 49 -18.32 -9.17 5.95
CA VAL A 49 -16.95 -8.90 5.55
C VAL A 49 -15.99 -9.69 6.44
N MET A 50 -15.11 -10.46 5.79
CA MET A 50 -14.11 -11.28 6.47
C MET A 50 -12.70 -10.98 5.93
N SER A 51 -11.68 -11.24 6.75
CA SER A 51 -10.29 -11.10 6.33
C SER A 51 -9.64 -12.45 6.11
N SER A 52 -8.81 -12.56 5.06
CA SER A 52 -7.90 -13.68 4.84
C SER A 52 -6.61 -13.59 5.66
N PHE A 53 -6.34 -12.43 6.29
CA PHE A 53 -5.07 -12.13 6.95
C PHE A 53 -3.87 -12.32 6.02
N GLY A 54 -3.97 -11.80 4.81
CA GLY A 54 -2.98 -11.92 3.74
C GLY A 54 -3.09 -13.24 2.97
N HIS A 55 -1.96 -13.77 2.52
CA HIS A 55 -1.92 -15.02 1.77
C HIS A 55 -2.39 -16.22 2.62
N ILE A 56 -3.26 -17.05 2.04
CA ILE A 56 -3.80 -18.27 2.67
C ILE A 56 -3.12 -19.55 2.16
N ARG A 57 -2.31 -19.45 1.11
CA ARG A 57 -1.48 -20.52 0.56
C ARG A 57 -0.06 -20.03 0.40
N ASP A 58 0.92 -20.91 0.55
CA ASP A 58 2.33 -20.65 0.28
C ASP A 58 2.96 -21.83 -0.42
N LEU A 59 4.13 -21.63 -1.00
CA LEU A 59 4.91 -22.73 -1.60
C LEU A 59 5.27 -23.76 -0.54
N ALA A 60 5.19 -25.03 -0.90
CA ALA A 60 5.58 -26.12 -0.03
C ALA A 60 7.02 -25.94 0.47
N LYS A 61 7.29 -26.30 1.74
CA LYS A 61 8.63 -26.19 2.33
C LYS A 61 9.57 -27.27 1.81
N LYS A 62 9.04 -28.46 1.48
CA LYS A 62 9.81 -29.58 0.90
C LYS A 62 10.06 -29.33 -0.58
N ASP A 63 11.18 -29.82 -1.06
CA ASP A 63 11.57 -29.81 -2.48
C ASP A 63 11.45 -28.42 -3.16
N PHE A 64 11.86 -27.39 -2.41
CA PHE A 64 11.74 -25.98 -2.82
C PHE A 64 10.30 -25.50 -3.05
N GLY A 65 9.29 -26.38 -3.00
CA GLY A 65 7.90 -26.09 -3.36
C GLY A 65 7.71 -25.72 -4.84
N VAL A 66 8.65 -26.13 -5.69
CA VAL A 66 8.65 -25.85 -7.13
C VAL A 66 9.18 -27.08 -7.85
N ASP A 67 8.48 -27.54 -8.86
CA ASP A 67 8.96 -28.65 -9.70
C ASP A 67 10.27 -28.22 -10.42
N PRO A 68 11.36 -28.99 -10.30
CA PRO A 68 12.66 -28.60 -10.84
C PRO A 68 12.76 -28.60 -12.37
N LYS A 69 11.82 -29.27 -13.07
CA LYS A 69 11.80 -29.39 -14.53
C LYS A 69 10.83 -28.39 -15.18
N THR A 70 9.63 -28.28 -14.61
CA THR A 70 8.55 -27.48 -15.18
C THR A 70 8.45 -26.09 -14.54
N PHE A 71 9.12 -25.88 -13.40
CA PHE A 71 8.99 -24.70 -12.54
C PHE A 71 7.58 -24.47 -12.00
N ALA A 72 6.70 -25.46 -12.09
CA ALA A 72 5.36 -25.38 -11.56
C ALA A 72 5.37 -25.24 -10.03
N PRO A 73 4.67 -24.24 -9.45
CA PRO A 73 4.62 -24.06 -8.01
C PRO A 73 3.71 -25.08 -7.33
N VAL A 74 4.16 -25.63 -6.22
CA VAL A 74 3.40 -26.54 -5.36
C VAL A 74 2.92 -25.77 -4.14
N TYR A 75 1.64 -25.44 -4.10
CA TYR A 75 1.04 -24.65 -3.01
C TYR A 75 0.45 -25.55 -1.93
N ILE A 76 0.66 -25.13 -0.68
CA ILE A 76 0.05 -25.72 0.51
C ILE A 76 -0.68 -24.63 1.32
N ILE A 77 -1.62 -25.05 2.16
CA ILE A 77 -2.21 -24.18 3.19
C ILE A 77 -1.36 -24.37 4.45
N PRO A 78 -0.64 -23.32 4.93
CA PRO A 78 0.12 -23.37 6.17
C PRO A 78 -0.77 -23.69 7.37
N ASP A 79 -0.21 -24.30 8.43
CA ASP A 79 -0.99 -24.74 9.58
C ASP A 79 -1.69 -23.60 10.31
N ASP A 80 -1.04 -22.45 10.42
CA ASP A 80 -1.59 -21.22 10.98
C ASP A 80 -2.77 -20.63 10.19
N LYS A 81 -2.90 -21.00 8.93
CA LYS A 81 -3.98 -20.56 8.01
C LYS A 81 -5.16 -21.54 7.93
N LYS A 82 -5.01 -22.77 8.40
CA LYS A 82 -6.07 -23.80 8.30
C LYS A 82 -7.39 -23.37 8.93
N LYS A 83 -7.34 -22.72 10.10
CA LYS A 83 -8.54 -22.23 10.79
C LYS A 83 -9.24 -21.16 9.97
N ILE A 84 -8.49 -20.16 9.50
CA ILE A 84 -9.02 -19.05 8.69
C ILE A 84 -9.70 -19.60 7.42
N VAL A 85 -9.03 -20.52 6.73
CA VAL A 85 -9.57 -21.18 5.54
C VAL A 85 -10.85 -21.96 5.85
N SER A 86 -10.89 -22.67 6.98
CA SER A 86 -12.09 -23.38 7.42
C SER A 86 -13.26 -22.43 7.67
N ASP A 87 -13.01 -21.33 8.35
CA ASP A 87 -14.03 -20.32 8.67
C ASP A 87 -14.56 -19.64 7.41
N LEU A 88 -13.66 -19.28 6.47
CA LEU A 88 -14.02 -18.72 5.16
C LEU A 88 -14.88 -19.70 4.35
N ARG A 89 -14.51 -20.99 4.28
CA ARG A 89 -15.29 -22.01 3.60
C ARG A 89 -16.67 -22.22 4.22
N ALA A 90 -16.74 -22.19 5.55
CA ALA A 90 -18.00 -22.35 6.25
C ALA A 90 -18.95 -21.16 5.99
N GLN A 91 -18.40 -19.95 5.92
CA GLN A 91 -19.19 -18.74 5.62
C GLN A 91 -19.57 -18.66 4.14
N ALA A 92 -18.65 -18.97 3.21
CA ALA A 92 -18.93 -18.97 1.78
C ALA A 92 -20.09 -19.92 1.40
N LYS A 93 -20.23 -21.04 2.09
CA LYS A 93 -21.36 -21.97 1.89
C LYS A 93 -22.71 -21.43 2.36
N LYS A 94 -22.73 -20.40 3.20
CA LYS A 94 -23.96 -19.78 3.76
C LYS A 94 -24.40 -18.56 2.94
N CYS A 95 -23.54 -18.07 2.07
CA CYS A 95 -23.79 -16.87 1.25
C CYS A 95 -24.10 -17.27 -0.19
N GLU A 96 -24.88 -16.47 -0.88
CA GLU A 96 -25.21 -16.65 -2.29
C GLU A 96 -24.06 -16.19 -3.19
N THR A 97 -23.38 -15.12 -2.79
CA THR A 97 -22.32 -14.48 -3.57
C THR A 97 -21.06 -14.26 -2.73
N VAL A 98 -19.91 -14.56 -3.31
CA VAL A 98 -18.60 -14.28 -2.73
C VAL A 98 -17.89 -13.22 -3.57
N TRP A 99 -17.42 -12.17 -2.88
CA TRP A 99 -16.71 -11.04 -3.47
C TRP A 99 -15.26 -11.06 -2.99
N LEU A 100 -14.32 -10.98 -3.92
CA LEU A 100 -12.89 -10.95 -3.65
C LEU A 100 -12.41 -9.50 -3.73
N ALA A 101 -12.00 -8.92 -2.60
CA ALA A 101 -11.75 -7.49 -2.43
C ALA A 101 -10.34 -7.21 -1.88
N SER A 102 -9.32 -7.89 -2.42
CA SER A 102 -7.92 -7.60 -2.12
C SER A 102 -7.40 -6.41 -2.95
N ASP A 103 -6.20 -5.91 -2.63
CA ASP A 103 -5.61 -4.74 -3.28
C ASP A 103 -5.45 -4.92 -4.80
N GLU A 104 -5.39 -3.80 -5.52
CA GLU A 104 -5.23 -3.77 -6.99
C GLU A 104 -3.75 -3.82 -7.38
N ASP A 105 -3.06 -4.84 -6.90
CA ASP A 105 -1.72 -5.17 -7.32
C ASP A 105 -1.57 -6.67 -7.57
N ARG A 106 -0.42 -7.09 -8.05
CA ARG A 106 -0.17 -8.52 -8.31
C ARG A 106 -0.24 -9.39 -7.06
N GLU A 107 0.08 -8.86 -5.87
CA GLU A 107 0.00 -9.61 -4.60
C GLU A 107 -1.47 -9.81 -4.22
N GLY A 108 -2.30 -8.74 -4.29
CA GLY A 108 -3.73 -8.82 -4.06
C GLY A 108 -4.45 -9.72 -5.07
N GLU A 109 -4.03 -9.69 -6.34
CA GLU A 109 -4.59 -10.55 -7.37
C GLU A 109 -4.29 -12.04 -7.10
N ALA A 110 -3.06 -12.35 -6.68
CA ALA A 110 -2.69 -13.70 -6.25
C ALA A 110 -3.46 -14.15 -5.00
N ILE A 111 -3.71 -13.26 -4.03
CA ILE A 111 -4.55 -13.56 -2.87
C ILE A 111 -5.96 -13.93 -3.32
N SER A 112 -6.57 -13.13 -4.21
CA SER A 112 -7.89 -13.41 -4.76
C SER A 112 -7.93 -14.74 -5.51
N TRP A 113 -6.93 -15.04 -6.32
CA TRP A 113 -6.82 -16.32 -7.03
C TRP A 113 -6.68 -17.50 -6.05
N HIS A 114 -5.83 -17.39 -5.04
CA HIS A 114 -5.71 -18.41 -4.00
C HIS A 114 -7.01 -18.63 -3.22
N LEU A 115 -7.78 -17.56 -2.96
CA LEU A 115 -9.09 -17.64 -2.34
C LEU A 115 -10.07 -18.38 -3.25
N ALA A 116 -10.12 -18.04 -4.55
CA ALA A 116 -10.98 -18.72 -5.52
C ALA A 116 -10.69 -20.23 -5.55
N GLU A 117 -9.42 -20.63 -5.64
CA GLU A 117 -9.01 -22.03 -5.62
C GLU A 117 -9.46 -22.76 -4.33
N VAL A 118 -9.20 -22.14 -3.18
CA VAL A 118 -9.54 -22.76 -1.87
C VAL A 118 -11.04 -22.85 -1.64
N LEU A 119 -11.80 -21.87 -2.10
CA LEU A 119 -13.27 -21.82 -1.98
C LEU A 119 -13.97 -22.57 -3.12
N LYS A 120 -13.21 -23.08 -4.11
CA LYS A 120 -13.72 -23.75 -5.31
C LYS A 120 -14.62 -22.84 -6.17
N LEU A 121 -14.25 -21.58 -6.27
CA LEU A 121 -14.86 -20.64 -7.19
C LEU A 121 -14.12 -20.73 -8.53
N ASP A 122 -14.83 -20.58 -9.62
CA ASP A 122 -14.20 -20.47 -10.94
C ASP A 122 -13.53 -19.10 -11.09
N PRO A 123 -12.20 -19.01 -11.29
CA PRO A 123 -11.50 -17.74 -11.44
C PRO A 123 -12.02 -16.87 -12.59
N ALA A 124 -12.54 -17.50 -13.64
CA ALA A 124 -13.08 -16.81 -14.81
C ALA A 124 -14.41 -16.08 -14.55
N THR A 125 -15.14 -16.51 -13.52
CA THR A 125 -16.45 -15.96 -13.15
C THR A 125 -16.51 -15.40 -11.73
N ALA A 126 -15.43 -15.56 -10.95
CA ALA A 126 -15.35 -15.03 -9.59
C ALA A 126 -15.47 -13.50 -9.58
N ARG A 127 -16.31 -12.98 -8.70
CA ARG A 127 -16.54 -11.54 -8.56
C ARG A 127 -15.37 -10.88 -7.83
N ARG A 128 -14.52 -10.23 -8.58
CA ARG A 128 -13.38 -9.44 -8.12
C ARG A 128 -13.74 -7.98 -8.08
N ILE A 129 -13.61 -7.32 -6.95
CA ILE A 129 -13.79 -5.87 -6.82
C ILE A 129 -12.48 -5.22 -6.42
N VAL A 130 -12.21 -4.06 -6.98
CA VAL A 130 -11.02 -3.24 -6.73
C VAL A 130 -11.43 -1.82 -6.41
N PHE A 131 -10.71 -1.19 -5.50
CA PHE A 131 -10.92 0.19 -5.12
C PHE A 131 -9.59 0.81 -4.69
N HIS A 132 -9.36 2.06 -5.07
CA HIS A 132 -8.13 2.79 -4.76
C HIS A 132 -8.16 3.47 -3.40
N GLU A 133 -9.36 3.61 -2.81
CA GLU A 133 -9.56 4.23 -1.51
C GLU A 133 -10.69 3.53 -0.73
N ILE A 134 -10.58 3.56 0.60
CA ILE A 134 -11.59 2.93 1.47
C ILE A 134 -12.63 4.00 1.87
N THR A 135 -13.41 4.45 0.89
CA THR A 135 -14.55 5.34 1.08
C THR A 135 -15.85 4.62 0.70
N LYS A 136 -16.97 5.03 1.31
CA LYS A 136 -18.27 4.41 1.01
C LYS A 136 -18.63 4.49 -0.48
N PRO A 137 -18.51 5.64 -1.17
CA PRO A 137 -18.81 5.72 -2.60
C PRO A 137 -17.96 4.77 -3.45
N ALA A 138 -16.62 4.74 -3.23
CA ALA A 138 -15.71 3.89 -4.00
C ALA A 138 -16.02 2.39 -3.84
N ILE A 139 -16.40 1.96 -2.63
CA ILE A 139 -16.74 0.56 -2.37
C ILE A 139 -18.08 0.17 -2.99
N LEU A 140 -19.08 1.05 -2.94
CA LEU A 140 -20.38 0.79 -3.59
C LEU A 140 -20.23 0.73 -5.11
N ASP A 141 -19.47 1.65 -5.69
CA ASP A 141 -19.15 1.65 -7.13
C ASP A 141 -18.42 0.36 -7.54
N ALA A 142 -17.45 -0.09 -6.75
CA ALA A 142 -16.75 -1.35 -7.02
C ALA A 142 -17.66 -2.58 -6.98
N ILE A 143 -18.69 -2.59 -6.14
CA ILE A 143 -19.70 -3.68 -6.12
C ILE A 143 -20.61 -3.63 -7.34
N GLU A 144 -20.95 -2.45 -7.82
CA GLU A 144 -21.75 -2.28 -9.02
C GLU A 144 -20.98 -2.65 -10.30
N HIS A 145 -19.63 -2.51 -10.28
CA HIS A 145 -18.74 -2.74 -11.42
C HIS A 145 -17.68 -3.82 -11.14
N PRO A 146 -18.08 -5.07 -10.84
CA PRO A 146 -17.11 -6.13 -10.58
C PRO A 146 -16.39 -6.56 -11.87
N ARG A 147 -15.13 -6.96 -11.71
CA ARG A 147 -14.35 -7.63 -12.76
C ARG A 147 -14.09 -9.10 -12.42
N THR A 148 -13.39 -9.80 -13.28
CA THR A 148 -12.82 -11.12 -13.02
C THR A 148 -11.38 -11.03 -12.52
N ILE A 149 -10.80 -12.15 -12.10
CA ILE A 149 -9.39 -12.22 -11.70
C ILE A 149 -8.50 -12.06 -12.94
N ASP A 150 -7.51 -11.18 -12.85
CA ASP A 150 -6.49 -11.02 -13.90
C ASP A 150 -5.41 -12.09 -13.74
N LEU A 151 -5.50 -13.15 -14.56
CA LEU A 151 -4.56 -14.26 -14.54
C LEU A 151 -3.15 -13.84 -14.96
N ASN A 152 -2.96 -12.78 -15.75
CA ASN A 152 -1.64 -12.30 -16.10
C ASN A 152 -0.91 -11.70 -14.88
N LEU A 153 -1.63 -10.98 -14.02
CA LEU A 153 -1.08 -10.50 -12.75
C LEU A 153 -0.79 -11.65 -11.78
N VAL A 154 -1.66 -12.67 -11.74
CA VAL A 154 -1.41 -13.89 -10.95
C VAL A 154 -0.15 -14.60 -11.43
N ASP A 155 0.04 -14.78 -12.72
CA ASP A 155 1.21 -15.43 -13.31
C ASP A 155 2.49 -14.60 -13.04
N ALA A 156 2.41 -13.28 -13.13
CA ALA A 156 3.52 -12.40 -12.79
C ALA A 156 3.93 -12.53 -11.31
N GLN A 157 2.97 -12.65 -10.39
CA GLN A 157 3.25 -12.89 -8.97
C GLN A 157 3.84 -14.28 -8.75
N GLN A 158 3.29 -15.32 -9.37
CA GLN A 158 3.80 -16.69 -9.28
C GLN A 158 5.24 -16.77 -9.80
N ALA A 159 5.52 -16.21 -10.98
CA ALA A 159 6.87 -16.18 -11.55
C ALA A 159 7.86 -15.52 -10.60
N ARG A 160 7.50 -14.38 -10.02
CA ARG A 160 8.31 -13.70 -9.00
C ARG A 160 8.54 -14.60 -7.78
N ARG A 161 7.48 -15.21 -7.25
CA ARG A 161 7.55 -16.07 -6.05
C ARG A 161 8.47 -17.28 -6.28
N VAL A 162 8.35 -17.92 -7.44
CA VAL A 162 9.20 -19.04 -7.86
C VAL A 162 10.65 -18.58 -8.00
N LEU A 163 10.89 -17.47 -8.69
CA LEU A 163 12.23 -16.93 -8.87
C LEU A 163 12.91 -16.59 -7.54
N ASP A 164 12.22 -15.89 -6.63
CA ASP A 164 12.75 -15.56 -5.32
C ASP A 164 13.07 -16.80 -4.49
N ARG A 165 12.24 -17.85 -4.60
CA ARG A 165 12.49 -19.15 -3.96
C ARG A 165 13.75 -19.83 -4.52
N LEU A 166 13.87 -19.91 -5.83
CA LEU A 166 15.01 -20.56 -6.49
C LEU A 166 16.32 -19.82 -6.18
N VAL A 167 16.33 -18.50 -6.32
CA VAL A 167 17.51 -17.67 -6.03
C VAL A 167 17.92 -17.80 -4.57
N GLY A 168 16.98 -17.64 -3.64
CA GLY A 168 17.27 -17.71 -2.21
C GLY A 168 17.85 -19.08 -1.80
N PHE A 169 17.26 -20.17 -2.26
CA PHE A 169 17.69 -21.53 -1.89
C PHE A 169 18.99 -21.96 -2.55
N ARG A 170 19.31 -21.46 -3.75
CA ARG A 170 20.56 -21.81 -4.43
C ARG A 170 21.74 -20.96 -4.01
N LEU A 171 21.54 -19.66 -3.72
CA LEU A 171 22.63 -18.75 -3.36
C LEU A 171 22.93 -18.75 -1.87
N SER A 172 21.95 -18.92 -0.99
CA SER A 172 22.21 -18.92 0.46
C SER A 172 23.23 -19.98 0.90
N PRO A 173 23.20 -21.24 0.41
CA PRO A 173 24.24 -22.22 0.72
C PRO A 173 25.64 -21.80 0.27
N VAL A 174 25.78 -21.10 -0.85
CA VAL A 174 27.08 -20.56 -1.31
C VAL A 174 27.63 -19.56 -0.29
N LEU A 175 26.76 -18.67 0.24
CA LEU A 175 27.16 -17.76 1.30
C LEU A 175 27.57 -18.49 2.59
N TRP A 176 26.89 -19.57 2.95
CA TRP A 176 27.23 -20.36 4.14
C TRP A 176 28.62 -21.00 4.02
N HIS A 177 28.96 -21.50 2.85
CA HIS A 177 30.25 -22.15 2.60
C HIS A 177 31.39 -21.14 2.42
N LYS A 178 31.14 -19.99 1.80
CA LYS A 178 32.19 -19.06 1.38
C LYS A 178 32.37 -17.87 2.28
N VAL A 179 31.34 -17.49 3.05
CA VAL A 179 31.35 -16.29 3.90
C VAL A 179 31.06 -16.67 5.36
N ARG A 180 29.82 -16.99 5.71
CA ARG A 180 29.39 -17.30 7.07
C ARG A 180 28.05 -18.03 7.07
N ALA A 181 27.89 -19.02 7.94
CA ALA A 181 26.62 -19.69 8.19
C ALA A 181 25.52 -18.72 8.67
N GLY A 182 24.28 -18.98 8.25
CA GLY A 182 23.11 -18.18 8.63
C GLY A 182 22.85 -16.92 7.76
N LEU A 183 23.74 -16.61 6.82
CA LEU A 183 23.47 -15.54 5.84
C LEU A 183 22.41 -15.98 4.83
N SER A 184 21.65 -15.04 4.29
CA SER A 184 20.70 -15.30 3.22
C SER A 184 20.98 -14.42 2.00
N ALA A 185 20.75 -14.97 0.82
CA ALA A 185 20.76 -14.23 -0.43
C ALA A 185 19.33 -14.06 -0.94
N GLY A 186 19.06 -12.91 -1.52
CA GLY A 186 17.76 -12.65 -2.12
C GLY A 186 17.88 -11.55 -3.17
N ARG A 187 17.06 -11.65 -4.20
CA ARG A 187 17.07 -10.74 -5.34
C ARG A 187 16.83 -9.28 -4.95
N VAL A 188 15.85 -9.02 -4.09
CA VAL A 188 15.55 -7.70 -3.54
C VAL A 188 16.56 -7.30 -2.46
N GLN A 189 16.84 -8.21 -1.52
CA GLN A 189 17.74 -7.99 -0.39
C GLN A 189 19.15 -7.59 -0.85
N SER A 190 19.72 -8.26 -1.84
CA SER A 190 21.07 -7.98 -2.33
C SER A 190 21.17 -6.60 -2.98
N VAL A 191 20.17 -6.20 -3.75
CA VAL A 191 20.10 -4.86 -4.36
C VAL A 191 19.94 -3.78 -3.29
N THR A 192 19.08 -3.99 -2.29
CA THR A 192 18.88 -3.03 -1.20
C THR A 192 20.18 -2.79 -0.43
N VAL A 193 20.90 -3.85 -0.07
CA VAL A 193 22.21 -3.73 0.61
C VAL A 193 23.21 -2.95 -0.25
N ARG A 194 23.24 -3.24 -1.55
CA ARG A 194 24.12 -2.50 -2.48
C ARG A 194 23.80 -1.01 -2.51
N LEU A 195 22.53 -0.64 -2.63
CA LEU A 195 22.12 0.77 -2.64
C LEU A 195 22.48 1.50 -1.35
N ILE A 196 22.31 0.84 -0.19
CA ILE A 196 22.72 1.39 1.10
C ILE A 196 24.24 1.62 1.15
N VAL A 197 25.02 0.62 0.74
CA VAL A 197 26.50 0.72 0.74
C VAL A 197 26.98 1.81 -0.21
N GLU A 198 26.39 1.93 -1.40
CA GLU A 198 26.72 2.99 -2.34
C GLU A 198 26.40 4.37 -1.75
N ARG A 199 25.25 4.53 -1.09
CA ARG A 199 24.90 5.80 -0.42
C ARG A 199 25.82 6.12 0.75
N GLU A 200 26.18 5.15 1.58
CA GLU A 200 27.13 5.36 2.67
C GLU A 200 28.51 5.78 2.16
N ARG A 201 28.97 5.25 1.01
CA ARG A 201 30.21 5.68 0.37
C ARG A 201 30.12 7.13 -0.13
N GLU A 202 29.00 7.53 -0.72
CA GLU A 202 28.76 8.91 -1.12
C GLU A 202 28.80 9.86 0.09
N ILE A 203 28.14 9.46 1.22
CA ILE A 203 28.16 10.24 2.46
C ILE A 203 29.58 10.36 3.01
N ALA A 204 30.35 9.26 3.04
CA ALA A 204 31.72 9.26 3.53
C ALA A 204 32.68 10.09 2.65
N ALA A 205 32.40 10.18 1.34
CA ALA A 205 33.17 10.97 0.40
C ALA A 205 32.71 12.44 0.29
N PHE A 206 31.60 12.79 0.97
CA PHE A 206 31.06 14.14 0.89
C PHE A 206 31.91 15.14 1.64
N GLU A 207 32.45 16.12 0.94
CA GLU A 207 33.14 17.26 1.52
C GLU A 207 32.15 18.43 1.66
N SER A 208 32.01 18.93 2.87
CA SER A 208 31.11 20.04 3.16
C SER A 208 31.72 21.35 2.71
N GLU A 209 31.03 22.07 1.83
CA GLU A 209 31.40 23.42 1.42
C GLU A 209 30.50 24.44 2.09
N SER A 210 31.10 25.46 2.69
CA SER A 210 30.39 26.60 3.26
C SER A 210 30.36 27.76 2.27
N ASN A 211 29.24 28.46 2.21
CA ASN A 211 29.15 29.72 1.47
C ASN A 211 28.29 30.73 2.21
N PHE A 212 28.52 32.02 1.94
CA PHE A 212 27.85 33.13 2.57
C PHE A 212 26.90 33.77 1.56
N ARG A 213 25.64 33.88 1.98
CA ARG A 213 24.56 34.54 1.24
C ARG A 213 24.34 35.92 1.81
N LEU A 214 24.30 36.94 0.96
CA LEU A 214 23.99 38.29 1.38
C LEU A 214 22.55 38.64 1.04
N LEU A 215 21.85 39.17 2.06
CA LEU A 215 20.50 39.70 1.96
C LEU A 215 20.53 41.19 2.30
N ALA A 216 19.81 41.97 1.53
CA ALA A 216 19.62 43.40 1.80
C ALA A 216 18.13 43.73 1.91
N ARG A 217 17.79 44.60 2.82
CA ARG A 217 16.47 45.20 2.92
C ARG A 217 16.55 46.69 2.61
N PHE A 218 16.01 47.08 1.48
CA PHE A 218 15.94 48.47 1.07
C PHE A 218 14.63 49.07 1.55
N ILE A 219 14.72 50.32 2.10
CA ILE A 219 13.58 51.14 2.43
C ILE A 219 13.50 52.19 1.33
N VAL A 220 12.38 52.22 0.62
CA VAL A 220 12.15 53.11 -0.50
C VAL A 220 11.02 54.08 -0.16
N ASP A 221 11.27 55.37 -0.22
CA ASP A 221 10.24 56.37 -0.01
C ASP A 221 9.46 56.57 -1.32
N GLY A 222 8.17 56.37 -1.25
CA GLY A 222 7.26 56.58 -2.39
C GLY A 222 6.90 58.07 -2.54
N ALA A 223 6.49 58.46 -3.74
CA ALA A 223 6.08 59.81 -4.07
C ALA A 223 4.82 60.25 -3.27
N ASP A 224 4.10 59.32 -2.73
CA ASP A 224 2.89 59.51 -1.86
C ASP A 224 3.22 59.62 -0.38
N GLY A 225 4.49 59.68 0.00
CA GLY A 225 4.96 59.71 1.39
C GLY A 225 4.85 58.39 2.14
N GLN A 226 4.50 57.30 1.47
CA GLN A 226 4.53 55.95 2.04
C GLN A 226 5.91 55.30 1.82
N THR A 227 6.38 54.53 2.80
CA THR A 227 7.62 53.76 2.68
C THR A 227 7.32 52.33 2.28
N ALA A 228 8.02 51.83 1.29
CA ALA A 228 7.98 50.43 0.88
C ALA A 228 9.27 49.70 1.26
N GLN A 229 9.16 48.44 1.67
CA GLN A 229 10.29 47.58 1.94
C GLN A 229 10.53 46.64 0.74
N LEU A 230 11.76 46.56 0.25
CA LEU A 230 12.18 45.65 -0.81
C LEU A 230 13.28 44.74 -0.27
N ASP A 231 12.98 43.47 -0.13
CA ASP A 231 13.97 42.45 0.22
C ASP A 231 14.67 41.96 -1.05
N ALA A 232 15.99 41.97 -1.03
CA ALA A 232 16.83 41.59 -2.14
C ALA A 232 17.89 40.56 -1.71
N GLU A 233 18.23 39.66 -2.59
CA GLU A 233 19.30 38.69 -2.41
C GLU A 233 20.36 38.94 -3.49
N LEU A 234 21.64 38.98 -3.07
CA LEU A 234 22.75 39.08 -4.00
C LEU A 234 22.82 37.77 -4.82
N ASN A 235 22.91 37.88 -6.12
CA ASN A 235 23.02 36.75 -7.05
C ASN A 235 24.40 36.08 -7.07
N HIS A 236 25.23 36.37 -6.08
CA HIS A 236 26.56 35.80 -5.86
C HIS A 236 26.68 35.28 -4.42
N ARG A 237 27.42 34.21 -4.24
CA ARG A 237 27.76 33.64 -2.94
C ARG A 237 29.24 33.72 -2.72
N PHE A 238 29.68 34.09 -1.53
CA PHE A 238 31.07 34.21 -1.16
C PHE A 238 31.55 32.92 -0.48
N ALA A 239 32.77 32.53 -0.75
CA ALA A 239 33.36 31.34 -0.12
C ALA A 239 33.81 31.62 1.31
N THR A 240 34.22 32.87 1.62
CA THR A 240 34.73 33.25 2.94
C THR A 240 33.96 34.45 3.53
N VAL A 241 34.08 34.59 4.86
CA VAL A 241 33.49 35.73 5.60
C VAL A 241 34.17 37.04 5.18
N GLU A 242 35.49 37.00 4.97
CA GLU A 242 36.31 38.16 4.61
C GLU A 242 35.87 38.75 3.26
N GLU A 243 35.64 37.91 2.27
CA GLU A 243 35.10 38.35 0.97
C GLU A 243 33.72 38.99 1.09
N ALA A 244 32.83 38.36 1.90
CA ALA A 244 31.50 38.86 2.14
C ALA A 244 31.54 40.22 2.90
N GLN A 245 32.42 40.35 3.88
CA GLN A 245 32.64 41.61 4.61
C GLN A 245 33.19 42.75 3.72
N ALA A 246 34.18 42.44 2.90
CA ALA A 246 34.73 43.40 1.95
C ALA A 246 33.69 43.92 0.97
N PHE A 247 32.80 43.05 0.50
CA PHE A 247 31.67 43.47 -0.34
C PHE A 247 30.69 44.37 0.43
N LEU A 248 30.35 44.04 1.68
CA LEU A 248 29.46 44.85 2.51
C LEU A 248 30.03 46.22 2.80
N GLU A 249 31.35 46.36 2.99
CA GLU A 249 31.99 47.65 3.16
C GLU A 249 31.85 48.55 1.90
N HIS A 250 31.95 47.96 0.70
CA HIS A 250 31.68 48.68 -0.56
C HIS A 250 30.21 49.12 -0.65
N CYS A 251 29.28 48.30 -0.12
CA CYS A 251 27.85 48.64 -0.17
C CYS A 251 27.48 49.85 0.68
N LYS A 252 28.24 50.21 1.74
CA LYS A 252 27.92 51.31 2.63
C LYS A 252 27.75 52.65 1.96
N ASN A 253 28.55 52.89 0.91
CA ASN A 253 28.58 54.15 0.13
C ASN A 253 28.04 53.96 -1.30
N ALA A 254 27.48 52.80 -1.61
CA ALA A 254 26.99 52.50 -2.94
C ALA A 254 25.61 53.13 -3.19
N ARG A 255 25.38 53.60 -4.41
CA ARG A 255 24.04 53.97 -4.88
C ARG A 255 23.39 52.79 -5.57
N PHE A 256 22.22 52.40 -5.07
CA PHE A 256 21.45 51.32 -5.64
C PHE A 256 20.36 51.84 -6.57
N THR A 257 20.22 51.21 -7.74
CA THR A 257 19.21 51.57 -8.73
C THR A 257 18.54 50.29 -9.27
N ILE A 258 17.26 50.39 -9.61
CA ILE A 258 16.54 49.29 -10.26
C ILE A 258 17.02 49.24 -11.72
N GLY A 259 17.70 48.15 -12.09
CA GLY A 259 18.22 47.97 -13.45
C GLY A 259 17.15 47.44 -14.40
N SER A 260 16.34 46.52 -13.97
CA SER A 260 15.25 45.98 -14.79
C SER A 260 14.14 45.38 -13.92
N ILE A 261 12.92 45.35 -14.44
CA ILE A 261 11.76 44.67 -13.84
C ILE A 261 11.29 43.62 -14.82
N ALA A 262 11.27 42.33 -14.40
CA ALA A 262 10.77 41.24 -15.20
C ALA A 262 9.66 40.49 -14.44
N THR A 263 8.52 40.33 -15.07
CA THR A 263 7.41 39.54 -14.52
C THR A 263 7.43 38.17 -15.22
N LYS A 264 7.51 37.11 -14.41
CA LYS A 264 7.44 35.73 -14.92
C LYS A 264 6.22 35.02 -14.31
N PRO A 265 5.38 34.38 -15.13
CA PRO A 265 4.30 33.56 -14.60
C PRO A 265 4.90 32.38 -13.79
N SER A 266 4.43 32.21 -12.58
CA SER A 266 4.84 31.09 -11.71
C SER A 266 3.70 30.11 -11.58
N LYS A 267 3.95 28.84 -11.90
CA LYS A 267 3.02 27.73 -11.69
C LYS A 267 3.54 26.87 -10.54
N ARG A 268 2.77 26.75 -9.48
CA ARG A 268 3.09 25.88 -8.36
C ARG A 268 2.45 24.52 -8.62
N THR A 269 3.26 23.49 -8.81
CA THR A 269 2.80 22.10 -8.86
C THR A 269 3.01 21.46 -7.51
N PRO A 270 2.08 20.59 -7.06
CA PRO A 270 2.32 19.78 -5.87
C PRO A 270 3.60 18.94 -6.03
N ALA A 271 4.28 18.66 -4.93
CA ALA A 271 5.36 17.69 -4.94
C ALA A 271 4.81 16.31 -5.35
N PRO A 272 5.55 15.51 -6.13
CA PRO A 272 5.14 14.13 -6.42
C PRO A 272 5.05 13.35 -5.09
N PRO A 273 4.11 12.39 -4.98
CA PRO A 273 4.04 11.53 -3.82
C PRO A 273 5.34 10.73 -3.66
N PHE A 274 5.67 10.39 -2.43
CA PHE A 274 6.76 9.46 -2.17
C PHE A 274 6.38 8.09 -2.73
N THR A 275 7.26 7.50 -3.54
CA THR A 275 7.13 6.16 -4.10
C THR A 275 8.08 5.19 -3.41
#